data_e5bc40cefe5bd4499001b8c1307608ad
#
_entry.id   e5bc40cefe5bd4499001b8c1307608ad
#
_cell.length_a   1.000
_cell.length_b   1.000
_cell.length_c   1.000
_cell.angle_alpha   90.00
_cell.angle_beta   90.00
_cell.angle_gamma   90.00
#
_symmetry.space_group_name_H-M   'P 1'
#
loop_
_entity.id
_entity.type
_entity.pdbx_description
1 polymer ?
#
loop_
_entity_poly.entity_id
_entity_poly.type
_entity_poly.pdbx_seq_one_letter_code
_entity_poly.pdbx_strand_id
1 'polypeptide(L)'
;MHIDGLSALVTGAASGLGLATARALREAGARVALLDRDAVRVSQAADETGGVGIACDVTDAAAVTEALARASQHNGPIRINVNCAGIPGGMRLVGRDGPVDMAAFARVIDINLMGTVSVMTKCAAAMMAQEPLNADGERGIVINTGSITAVEGQIGQGAYVASKGAIASLTLQAAREFMPRGVRVMTIAPGLFKTPIADHIPQEVIDGMLDGRMFPNRFGEPAEFGRLAVDIIRNPMLNGEVIRLDAGVRLQAR
;
A
#
# COMPACT_ATOMS: atom_id res chain seq x y z
N MET A 1 2.22 16.94 7.69
CA MET A 1 2.40 17.95 6.61
C MET A 1 1.06 18.41 6.05
N HIS A 2 1.00 19.59 5.47
CA HIS A 2 -0.13 20.01 4.63
C HIS A 2 -0.04 19.27 3.30
N ILE A 3 -1.18 18.80 2.80
CA ILE A 3 -1.21 17.95 1.58
C ILE A 3 -1.40 18.80 0.33
N ASP A 4 -2.11 19.92 0.45
CA ASP A 4 -2.49 20.76 -0.68
C ASP A 4 -1.28 21.18 -1.53
N GLY A 5 -1.38 20.98 -2.84
CA GLY A 5 -0.32 21.24 -3.82
C GLY A 5 0.87 20.27 -3.82
N LEU A 6 0.97 19.32 -2.89
CA LEU A 6 2.05 18.35 -2.86
C LEU A 6 1.88 17.25 -3.91
N SER A 7 3.00 16.74 -4.41
CA SER A 7 3.03 15.59 -5.31
C SER A 7 2.95 14.29 -4.52
N ALA A 8 1.98 13.45 -4.86
CA ALA A 8 1.76 12.12 -4.32
C ALA A 8 1.89 11.05 -5.39
N LEU A 9 2.45 9.90 -5.03
CA LEU A 9 2.57 8.73 -5.89
C LEU A 9 1.91 7.53 -5.19
N VAL A 10 0.97 6.89 -5.89
CA VAL A 10 0.24 5.72 -5.36
C VAL A 10 0.43 4.55 -6.30
N THR A 11 0.89 3.40 -5.79
CA THR A 11 0.99 2.15 -6.57
C THR A 11 -0.24 1.26 -6.39
N GLY A 12 -0.54 0.40 -7.37
CA GLY A 12 -1.77 -0.39 -7.37
C GLY A 12 -3.02 0.49 -7.47
N ALA A 13 -2.88 1.65 -8.14
CA ALA A 13 -3.86 2.73 -8.09
C ALA A 13 -4.99 2.60 -9.12
N ALA A 14 -5.00 1.55 -9.94
CA ALA A 14 -6.08 1.29 -10.88
C ALA A 14 -7.35 0.72 -10.24
N SER A 15 -7.31 0.31 -8.95
CA SER A 15 -8.46 -0.29 -8.27
C SER A 15 -8.31 -0.30 -6.74
N GLY A 16 -9.36 -0.72 -6.04
CA GLY A 16 -9.35 -1.07 -4.62
C GLY A 16 -8.81 0.02 -3.71
N LEU A 17 -7.91 -0.36 -2.80
CA LEU A 17 -7.33 0.53 -1.79
C LEU A 17 -6.48 1.65 -2.43
N GLY A 18 -5.72 1.32 -3.50
CA GLY A 18 -4.88 2.30 -4.20
C GLY A 18 -5.70 3.39 -4.87
N LEU A 19 -6.75 3.03 -5.61
CA LEU A 19 -7.65 4.00 -6.24
C LEU A 19 -8.37 4.88 -5.20
N ALA A 20 -8.86 4.27 -4.14
CA ALA A 20 -9.52 5.02 -3.06
C ALA A 20 -8.55 5.98 -2.36
N THR A 21 -7.29 5.58 -2.18
CA THR A 21 -6.24 6.45 -1.64
C THR A 21 -5.93 7.61 -2.60
N ALA A 22 -5.84 7.35 -3.91
CA ALA A 22 -5.63 8.39 -4.91
C ALA A 22 -6.75 9.43 -4.88
N ARG A 23 -8.01 8.98 -4.78
CA ARG A 23 -9.18 9.89 -4.64
C ARG A 23 -9.09 10.73 -3.36
N ALA A 24 -8.84 10.12 -2.22
CA ALA A 24 -8.73 10.83 -0.94
C ALA A 24 -7.59 11.86 -0.94
N LEU A 25 -6.45 11.55 -1.55
CA LEU A 25 -5.35 12.48 -1.71
C LEU A 25 -5.68 13.64 -2.65
N ARG A 26 -6.41 13.38 -3.74
CA ARG A 26 -6.92 14.43 -4.65
C ARG A 26 -7.89 15.36 -3.94
N GLU A 27 -8.85 14.81 -3.20
CA GLU A 27 -9.79 15.57 -2.37
C GLU A 27 -9.08 16.44 -1.33
N ALA A 28 -7.94 15.95 -0.80
CA ALA A 28 -7.09 16.70 0.12
C ALA A 28 -6.18 17.74 -0.58
N GLY A 29 -6.25 17.90 -1.90
CA GLY A 29 -5.52 18.89 -2.70
C GLY A 29 -4.20 18.41 -3.29
N ALA A 30 -3.81 17.13 -3.15
CA ALA A 30 -2.59 16.61 -3.73
C ALA A 30 -2.64 16.53 -5.27
N ARG A 31 -1.50 16.65 -5.92
CA ARG A 31 -1.29 16.26 -7.32
C ARG A 31 -0.87 14.79 -7.35
N VAL A 32 -1.74 13.90 -7.82
CA VAL A 32 -1.52 12.45 -7.69
C VAL A 32 -1.05 11.83 -9.00
N ALA A 33 0.04 11.05 -8.93
CA ALA A 33 0.44 10.10 -9.94
C ALA A 33 -0.02 8.69 -9.53
N LEU A 34 -0.78 8.04 -10.39
CA LEU A 34 -1.34 6.72 -10.24
C LEU A 34 -0.46 5.72 -11.00
N LEU A 35 0.12 4.75 -10.30
CA LEU A 35 0.91 3.69 -10.91
C LEU A 35 0.18 2.36 -10.83
N ASP A 36 0.09 1.67 -11.95
CA ASP A 36 -0.42 0.29 -12.03
C ASP A 36 0.19 -0.42 -13.25
N ARG A 37 0.25 -1.74 -13.21
CA ARG A 37 0.68 -2.53 -14.37
C ARG A 37 -0.35 -2.56 -15.51
N ASP A 38 -1.62 -2.36 -15.19
CA ASP A 38 -2.71 -2.30 -16.15
C ASP A 38 -2.81 -0.88 -16.74
N ALA A 39 -2.23 -0.71 -17.92
CA ALA A 39 -2.17 0.58 -18.61
C ALA A 39 -3.55 1.17 -18.90
N VAL A 40 -4.53 0.35 -19.24
CA VAL A 40 -5.88 0.80 -19.57
C VAL A 40 -6.60 1.29 -18.32
N ARG A 41 -6.60 0.46 -17.28
CA ARG A 41 -7.27 0.80 -16.03
C ARG A 41 -6.63 1.98 -15.32
N VAL A 42 -5.31 2.10 -15.33
CA VAL A 42 -4.64 3.25 -14.68
C VAL A 42 -4.91 4.55 -15.41
N SER A 43 -5.04 4.53 -16.74
CA SER A 43 -5.47 5.69 -17.52
C SER A 43 -6.89 6.11 -17.16
N GLN A 44 -7.84 5.18 -17.12
CA GLN A 44 -9.21 5.44 -16.70
C GLN A 44 -9.29 6.00 -15.27
N ALA A 45 -8.55 5.40 -14.33
CA ALA A 45 -8.48 5.88 -12.95
C ALA A 45 -7.89 7.29 -12.84
N ALA A 46 -6.94 7.63 -13.70
CA ALA A 46 -6.36 8.97 -13.78
C ALA A 46 -7.37 9.99 -14.30
N ASP A 47 -8.12 9.66 -15.35
CA ASP A 47 -9.18 10.51 -15.89
C ASP A 47 -10.27 10.79 -14.84
N GLU A 48 -10.71 9.75 -14.11
CA GLU A 48 -11.71 9.89 -13.04
C GLU A 48 -11.22 10.75 -11.86
N THR A 49 -9.93 10.66 -11.51
CA THR A 49 -9.38 11.37 -10.35
C THR A 49 -8.78 12.73 -10.70
N GLY A 50 -8.61 13.05 -11.97
CA GLY A 50 -7.86 14.22 -12.43
C GLY A 50 -6.37 14.12 -12.10
N GLY A 51 -5.82 12.90 -12.00
CA GLY A 51 -4.42 12.61 -11.76
C GLY A 51 -3.65 12.29 -13.04
N VAL A 52 -2.45 11.72 -12.90
CA VAL A 52 -1.62 11.23 -14.00
C VAL A 52 -1.46 9.73 -13.91
N GLY A 53 -1.93 8.99 -14.92
CA GLY A 53 -1.80 7.53 -15.01
C GLY A 53 -0.47 7.12 -15.63
N ILE A 54 0.23 6.21 -14.98
CA ILE A 54 1.53 5.69 -15.45
C ILE A 54 1.50 4.16 -15.36
N ALA A 55 1.60 3.50 -16.51
CA ALA A 55 1.76 2.06 -16.55
C ALA A 55 3.15 1.68 -16.01
N CYS A 56 3.18 0.84 -14.97
CA CYS A 56 4.43 0.44 -14.32
C CYS A 56 4.26 -0.90 -13.60
N ASP A 57 5.12 -1.87 -13.90
CA ASP A 57 5.29 -3.06 -13.08
C ASP A 57 6.30 -2.73 -11.97
N VAL A 58 5.88 -2.83 -10.70
CA VAL A 58 6.72 -2.51 -9.54
C VAL A 58 7.89 -3.48 -9.36
N THR A 59 7.87 -4.64 -10.02
CA THR A 59 8.96 -5.61 -10.01
C THR A 59 10.10 -5.24 -10.96
N ASP A 60 9.84 -4.35 -11.92
CA ASP A 60 10.86 -3.82 -12.83
C ASP A 60 11.47 -2.52 -12.25
N ALA A 61 12.69 -2.64 -11.76
CA ALA A 61 13.40 -1.52 -11.13
C ALA A 61 13.69 -0.34 -12.09
N ALA A 62 13.85 -0.61 -13.39
CA ALA A 62 14.06 0.43 -14.40
C ALA A 62 12.72 1.16 -14.71
N ALA A 63 11.63 0.39 -14.90
CA ALA A 63 10.29 0.95 -15.08
C ALA A 63 9.86 1.82 -13.89
N VAL A 64 10.16 1.40 -12.66
CA VAL A 64 9.90 2.20 -11.45
C VAL A 64 10.67 3.52 -11.51
N THR A 65 11.95 3.51 -11.89
CA THR A 65 12.77 4.75 -11.98
C THR A 65 12.19 5.72 -13.01
N GLU A 66 11.79 5.21 -14.19
CA GLU A 66 11.17 6.02 -15.22
C GLU A 66 9.80 6.56 -14.77
N ALA A 67 8.99 5.73 -14.12
CA ALA A 67 7.69 6.15 -13.60
C ALA A 67 7.80 7.29 -12.57
N LEU A 68 8.77 7.23 -11.67
CA LEU A 68 9.05 8.30 -10.70
C LEU A 68 9.48 9.60 -11.40
N ALA A 69 10.33 9.51 -12.43
CA ALA A 69 10.74 10.67 -13.20
C ALA A 69 9.56 11.33 -13.91
N ARG A 70 8.70 10.54 -14.57
CA ARG A 70 7.46 11.02 -15.21
C ARG A 70 6.50 11.64 -14.21
N ALA A 71 6.28 11.00 -13.05
CA ALA A 71 5.44 11.54 -11.98
C ALA A 71 5.96 12.90 -11.50
N SER A 72 7.27 13.01 -11.29
CA SER A 72 7.90 14.27 -10.85
C SER A 72 7.86 15.37 -11.91
N GLN A 73 7.97 15.02 -13.18
CA GLN A 73 7.87 15.97 -14.29
C GLN A 73 6.45 16.60 -14.36
N HIS A 74 5.40 15.80 -14.13
CA HIS A 74 4.01 16.28 -14.18
C HIS A 74 3.57 17.01 -12.91
N ASN A 75 3.92 16.46 -11.75
CA ASN A 75 3.35 16.88 -10.47
C ASN A 75 4.35 17.63 -9.57
N GLY A 76 5.59 17.77 -10.01
CA GLY A 76 6.67 18.27 -9.17
C GLY A 76 7.25 17.17 -8.25
N PRO A 77 8.24 17.50 -7.40
CA PRO A 77 8.96 16.53 -6.59
C PRO A 77 8.03 15.76 -5.65
N ILE A 78 8.14 14.42 -5.67
CA ILE A 78 7.32 13.52 -4.86
C ILE A 78 7.59 13.79 -3.37
N ARG A 79 6.51 13.97 -2.60
CA ARG A 79 6.51 14.18 -1.14
C ARG A 79 5.72 13.11 -0.38
N ILE A 80 4.80 12.44 -1.07
CA ILE A 80 3.94 11.42 -0.51
C ILE A 80 4.03 10.17 -1.39
N ASN A 81 4.33 9.02 -0.80
CA ASN A 81 4.26 7.73 -1.48
C ASN A 81 3.35 6.78 -0.71
N VAL A 82 2.37 6.18 -1.38
CA VAL A 82 1.52 5.14 -0.81
C VAL A 82 1.62 3.88 -1.66
N ASN A 83 2.12 2.80 -1.08
CA ASN A 83 2.35 1.53 -1.74
C ASN A 83 1.16 0.59 -1.50
N CYS A 84 0.28 0.47 -2.51
CA CYS A 84 -0.89 -0.42 -2.48
C CYS A 84 -0.78 -1.58 -3.49
N ALA A 85 0.23 -1.61 -4.36
CA ALA A 85 0.42 -2.72 -5.29
C ALA A 85 0.66 -4.03 -4.54
N GLY A 86 -0.07 -5.06 -4.93
CA GLY A 86 0.06 -6.38 -4.33
C GLY A 86 -0.94 -7.38 -4.89
N ILE A 87 -0.64 -8.66 -4.71
CA ILE A 87 -1.48 -9.78 -5.11
C ILE A 87 -1.74 -10.71 -3.92
N PRO A 88 -2.85 -11.45 -3.90
CA PRO A 88 -3.08 -12.50 -2.93
C PRO A 88 -2.10 -13.66 -3.13
N GLY A 89 -1.91 -14.50 -2.13
CA GLY A 89 -1.03 -15.66 -2.16
C GLY A 89 -1.72 -16.91 -1.64
N GLY A 90 -2.79 -17.32 -2.32
CA GLY A 90 -3.60 -18.46 -1.91
C GLY A 90 -2.94 -19.82 -2.18
N MET A 91 -1.93 -20.20 -1.38
CA MET A 91 -1.23 -21.50 -1.51
C MET A 91 -0.84 -22.05 -0.14
N ARG A 92 -1.03 -23.37 0.04
CA ARG A 92 -0.51 -24.10 1.22
C ARG A 92 0.98 -24.35 1.07
N LEU A 93 1.72 -24.32 2.19
CA LEU A 93 3.15 -24.69 2.20
C LEU A 93 3.35 -26.18 1.84
N VAL A 94 2.42 -27.02 2.28
CA VAL A 94 2.31 -28.41 1.85
C VAL A 94 0.84 -28.69 1.55
N GLY A 95 0.53 -29.01 0.30
CA GLY A 95 -0.81 -29.37 -0.18
C GLY A 95 -0.97 -30.87 -0.39
N ARG A 96 -2.08 -31.28 -1.05
CA ARG A 96 -2.33 -32.69 -1.40
C ARG A 96 -1.32 -33.21 -2.43
N ASP A 97 -0.86 -32.33 -3.31
CA ASP A 97 0.03 -32.66 -4.43
C ASP A 97 1.51 -32.48 -4.08
N GLY A 98 1.84 -32.18 -2.80
CA GLY A 98 3.19 -32.00 -2.33
C GLY A 98 3.51 -30.61 -1.81
N PRO A 99 4.80 -30.21 -1.80
CA PRO A 99 5.25 -28.90 -1.34
C PRO A 99 4.81 -27.77 -2.28
N VAL A 100 4.80 -26.55 -1.74
CA VAL A 100 4.43 -25.34 -2.48
C VAL A 100 5.29 -25.16 -3.74
N ASP A 101 4.66 -24.67 -4.82
CA ASP A 101 5.41 -24.21 -6.00
C ASP A 101 6.21 -22.94 -5.62
N MET A 102 7.53 -23.09 -5.62
CA MET A 102 8.45 -22.01 -5.25
C MET A 102 8.45 -20.84 -6.24
N ALA A 103 8.11 -21.07 -7.53
CA ALA A 103 7.99 -19.99 -8.50
C ALA A 103 6.75 -19.12 -8.21
N ALA A 104 5.62 -19.76 -7.90
CA ALA A 104 4.42 -19.05 -7.47
C ALA A 104 4.63 -18.32 -6.12
N PHE A 105 5.35 -18.94 -5.17
CA PHE A 105 5.72 -18.32 -3.91
C PHE A 105 6.58 -17.06 -4.13
N ALA A 106 7.65 -17.19 -4.92
CA ALA A 106 8.58 -16.11 -5.25
C ALA A 106 7.85 -14.93 -5.92
N ARG A 107 6.92 -15.21 -6.85
CA ARG A 107 6.13 -14.17 -7.51
C ARG A 107 5.36 -13.28 -6.53
N VAL A 108 4.80 -13.85 -5.46
CA VAL A 108 4.10 -13.06 -4.42
C VAL A 108 5.10 -12.20 -3.66
N ILE A 109 6.26 -12.76 -3.30
CA ILE A 109 7.33 -11.99 -2.65
C ILE A 109 7.82 -10.86 -3.55
N ASP A 110 8.07 -11.14 -4.83
CA ASP A 110 8.58 -10.14 -5.78
C ASP A 110 7.62 -8.94 -5.91
N ILE A 111 6.33 -9.20 -6.05
CA ILE A 111 5.37 -8.11 -6.19
C ILE A 111 5.12 -7.39 -4.85
N ASN A 112 4.78 -8.15 -3.81
CA ASN A 112 4.31 -7.55 -2.55
C ASN A 112 5.43 -6.95 -1.71
N LEU A 113 6.62 -7.55 -1.72
CA LEU A 113 7.76 -7.12 -0.92
C LEU A 113 8.78 -6.37 -1.76
N MET A 114 9.38 -7.02 -2.76
CA MET A 114 10.48 -6.40 -3.52
C MET A 114 9.99 -5.17 -4.31
N GLY A 115 8.78 -5.24 -4.90
CA GLY A 115 8.15 -4.09 -5.54
C GLY A 115 7.90 -2.94 -4.58
N THR A 116 7.35 -3.23 -3.39
CA THR A 116 7.15 -2.21 -2.34
C THR A 116 8.47 -1.58 -1.90
N VAL A 117 9.51 -2.38 -1.64
CA VAL A 117 10.84 -1.89 -1.23
C VAL A 117 11.48 -1.05 -2.32
N SER A 118 11.38 -1.49 -3.59
CA SER A 118 11.89 -0.74 -4.75
C SER A 118 11.28 0.67 -4.85
N VAL A 119 9.95 0.77 -4.78
CA VAL A 119 9.26 2.07 -4.85
C VAL A 119 9.55 2.92 -3.60
N MET A 120 9.41 2.33 -2.40
CA MET A 120 9.67 3.00 -1.13
C MET A 120 11.05 3.65 -1.08
N THR A 121 12.10 2.88 -1.40
CA THR A 121 13.47 3.37 -1.28
C THR A 121 13.80 4.45 -2.32
N LYS A 122 13.32 4.31 -3.55
CA LYS A 122 13.51 5.33 -4.59
C LYS A 122 12.74 6.62 -4.27
N CYS A 123 11.50 6.53 -3.79
CA CYS A 123 10.73 7.68 -3.34
C CYS A 123 11.40 8.36 -2.13
N ALA A 124 11.83 7.59 -1.14
CA ALA A 124 12.52 8.12 0.04
C ALA A 124 13.82 8.85 -0.35
N ALA A 125 14.64 8.27 -1.23
CA ALA A 125 15.86 8.91 -1.73
C ALA A 125 15.54 10.24 -2.45
N ALA A 126 14.51 10.28 -3.29
CA ALA A 126 14.06 11.50 -3.94
C ALA A 126 13.56 12.56 -2.93
N MET A 127 12.81 12.15 -1.91
CA MET A 127 12.33 13.05 -0.84
C MET A 127 13.49 13.63 -0.03
N MET A 128 14.48 12.81 0.33
CA MET A 128 15.65 13.23 1.12
C MET A 128 16.53 14.28 0.41
N ALA A 129 16.48 14.31 -0.91
CA ALA A 129 17.22 15.28 -1.74
C ALA A 129 16.50 16.64 -1.83
N GLN A 130 15.27 16.77 -1.32
CA GLN A 130 14.48 17.99 -1.37
C GLN A 130 14.75 18.88 -0.16
N GLU A 131 14.41 20.17 -0.28
CA GLU A 131 14.35 21.07 0.87
C GLU A 131 13.21 20.68 1.82
N PRO A 132 13.36 20.92 3.13
CA PRO A 132 12.30 20.70 4.10
C PRO A 132 11.02 21.47 3.78
N LEU A 133 9.88 20.90 4.10
CA LEU A 133 8.56 21.52 3.93
C LEU A 133 8.15 22.43 5.10
N ASN A 134 8.79 22.25 6.26
CA ASN A 134 8.43 22.94 7.50
C ASN A 134 9.63 23.04 8.45
N ALA A 135 9.42 23.73 9.59
CA ALA A 135 10.43 23.94 10.62
C ALA A 135 10.89 22.65 11.33
N ASP A 136 10.09 21.59 11.30
CA ASP A 136 10.46 20.27 11.85
C ASP A 136 11.43 19.51 10.93
N GLY A 137 11.72 20.05 9.75
CA GLY A 137 12.60 19.41 8.78
C GLY A 137 11.94 18.31 7.94
N GLU A 138 10.60 18.21 7.93
CA GLU A 138 9.87 17.18 7.22
C GLU A 138 10.03 17.32 5.70
N ARG A 139 10.41 16.24 5.02
CA ARG A 139 10.61 16.19 3.55
C ARG A 139 9.62 15.30 2.84
N GLY A 140 9.03 14.35 3.54
CA GLY A 140 8.06 13.44 2.93
C GLY A 140 7.62 12.29 3.84
N ILE A 141 6.74 11.46 3.28
CA ILE A 141 6.23 10.27 3.95
C ILE A 141 6.04 9.11 2.97
N VAL A 142 6.36 7.92 3.44
CA VAL A 142 6.01 6.65 2.80
C VAL A 142 4.95 5.94 3.66
N ILE A 143 3.88 5.47 3.03
CA ILE A 143 2.87 4.61 3.67
C ILE A 143 2.83 3.29 2.89
N ASN A 144 3.08 2.18 3.57
CA ASN A 144 3.00 0.85 2.98
C ASN A 144 1.69 0.16 3.35
N THR A 145 1.21 -0.71 2.48
CA THR A 145 0.06 -1.56 2.75
C THR A 145 0.53 -2.91 3.31
N GLY A 146 0.37 -3.08 4.61
CA GLY A 146 0.53 -4.35 5.31
C GLY A 146 -0.68 -5.27 5.16
N SER A 147 -0.94 -6.05 6.19
CA SER A 147 -2.15 -6.84 6.40
C SER A 147 -2.21 -7.29 7.85
N ILE A 148 -3.39 -7.55 8.38
CA ILE A 148 -3.56 -8.24 9.66
C ILE A 148 -2.97 -9.66 9.63
N THR A 149 -2.89 -10.29 8.44
CA THR A 149 -2.25 -11.60 8.26
C THR A 149 -0.76 -11.61 8.60
N ALA A 150 -0.10 -10.45 8.67
CA ALA A 150 1.30 -10.34 9.08
C ALA A 150 1.59 -10.95 10.45
N VAL A 151 0.60 -10.94 11.35
CA VAL A 151 0.70 -11.48 12.73
C VAL A 151 -0.36 -12.55 13.01
N GLU A 152 -1.37 -12.69 12.16
CA GLU A 152 -2.48 -13.64 12.29
C GLU A 152 -2.52 -14.56 11.06
N GLY A 153 -1.49 -15.38 10.88
CA GLY A 153 -1.37 -16.23 9.71
C GLY A 153 -2.56 -17.17 9.52
N GLN A 154 -3.04 -17.29 8.28
CA GLN A 154 -4.09 -18.23 7.89
C GLN A 154 -3.52 -19.38 7.07
N ILE A 155 -4.15 -20.56 7.22
CA ILE A 155 -3.82 -21.73 6.41
C ILE A 155 -4.05 -21.39 4.91
N GLY A 156 -3.05 -21.67 4.09
CA GLY A 156 -3.11 -21.42 2.65
C GLY A 156 -2.65 -20.03 2.22
N GLN A 157 -2.04 -19.23 3.09
CA GLN A 157 -1.56 -17.89 2.74
C GLN A 157 -0.04 -17.69 2.96
N GLY A 158 0.76 -18.76 2.89
CA GLY A 158 2.17 -18.72 3.29
C GLY A 158 3.00 -17.60 2.66
N ALA A 159 2.97 -17.44 1.34
CA ALA A 159 3.73 -16.39 0.64
C ALA A 159 3.20 -14.98 0.96
N TYR A 160 1.88 -14.81 1.07
CA TYR A 160 1.26 -13.54 1.41
C TYR A 160 1.62 -13.10 2.84
N VAL A 161 1.47 -14.01 3.80
CA VAL A 161 1.86 -13.80 5.21
C VAL A 161 3.33 -13.42 5.31
N ALA A 162 4.23 -14.14 4.62
CA ALA A 162 5.65 -13.84 4.60
C ALA A 162 5.92 -12.43 4.05
N SER A 163 5.29 -12.06 2.93
CA SER A 163 5.46 -10.74 2.33
C SER A 163 4.96 -9.61 3.24
N LYS A 164 3.78 -9.77 3.84
CA LYS A 164 3.17 -8.74 4.70
C LYS A 164 3.81 -8.66 6.08
N GLY A 165 4.30 -9.79 6.60
CA GLY A 165 5.14 -9.84 7.79
C GLY A 165 6.46 -9.09 7.60
N ALA A 166 7.12 -9.27 6.45
CA ALA A 166 8.34 -8.54 6.11
C ALA A 166 8.11 -7.02 6.02
N ILE A 167 7.02 -6.57 5.37
CA ILE A 167 6.65 -5.15 5.31
C ILE A 167 6.41 -4.58 6.72
N ALA A 168 5.70 -5.30 7.59
CA ALA A 168 5.47 -4.87 8.97
C ALA A 168 6.79 -4.71 9.73
N SER A 169 7.69 -5.70 9.62
CA SER A 169 9.01 -5.67 10.28
C SER A 169 9.91 -4.56 9.75
N LEU A 170 9.88 -4.26 8.45
CA LEU A 170 10.67 -3.19 7.84
C LEU A 170 10.19 -1.78 8.23
N THR A 171 8.96 -1.61 8.72
CA THR A 171 8.37 -0.29 8.95
C THR A 171 9.20 0.57 9.90
N LEU A 172 9.49 0.08 11.10
CA LEU A 172 10.28 0.82 12.08
C LEU A 172 11.74 0.95 11.66
N GLN A 173 12.30 -0.08 11.04
CA GLN A 173 13.68 -0.07 10.58
C GLN A 173 13.87 1.00 9.49
N ALA A 174 13.01 1.05 8.48
CA ALA A 174 13.05 2.07 7.44
C ALA A 174 12.78 3.49 8.01
N ALA A 175 11.85 3.63 8.95
CA ALA A 175 11.61 4.89 9.64
C ALA A 175 12.89 5.40 10.35
N ARG A 176 13.62 4.52 11.03
CA ARG A 176 14.88 4.88 11.71
C ARG A 176 15.98 5.29 10.75
N GLU A 177 16.06 4.67 9.58
CA GLU A 177 17.04 5.07 8.54
C GLU A 177 16.68 6.41 7.89
N PHE A 178 15.38 6.70 7.71
CA PHE A 178 14.94 7.84 6.92
C PHE A 178 14.66 9.08 7.76
N MET A 179 14.33 8.93 9.06
CA MET A 179 14.01 10.07 9.94
C MET A 179 15.13 11.11 10.09
N PRO A 180 16.45 10.78 10.08
CA PRO A 180 17.48 11.79 10.14
C PRO A 180 17.48 12.75 8.94
N ARG A 181 16.80 12.37 7.86
CA ARG A 181 16.62 13.17 6.65
C ARG A 181 15.17 13.65 6.46
N GLY A 182 14.35 13.61 7.52
CA GLY A 182 12.99 14.16 7.55
C GLY A 182 11.96 13.37 6.74
N VAL A 183 12.15 12.06 6.52
CA VAL A 183 11.17 11.20 5.85
C VAL A 183 10.59 10.21 6.84
N ARG A 184 9.26 10.19 6.95
CA ARG A 184 8.50 9.26 7.79
C ARG A 184 8.15 8.00 7.04
N VAL A 185 7.99 6.89 7.77
CA VAL A 185 7.50 5.61 7.21
C VAL A 185 6.43 5.05 8.12
N MET A 186 5.29 4.72 7.54
CA MET A 186 4.16 4.10 8.23
C MET A 186 3.67 2.88 7.46
N THR A 187 2.96 1.99 8.13
CA THR A 187 2.24 0.90 7.48
C THR A 187 0.80 0.87 7.98
N ILE A 188 -0.15 0.77 7.06
CA ILE A 188 -1.54 0.44 7.38
C ILE A 188 -1.72 -1.05 7.16
N ALA A 189 -2.23 -1.77 8.16
CA ALA A 189 -2.55 -3.19 8.09
C ALA A 189 -4.08 -3.36 7.99
N PRO A 190 -4.65 -3.42 6.78
CA PRO A 190 -6.08 -3.59 6.60
C PRO A 190 -6.52 -5.00 7.03
N GLY A 191 -7.74 -5.08 7.53
CA GLY A 191 -8.51 -6.31 7.70
C GLY A 191 -9.26 -6.69 6.42
N LEU A 192 -10.54 -7.00 6.56
CA LEU A 192 -11.42 -7.37 5.45
C LEU A 192 -11.97 -6.10 4.77
N PHE A 193 -11.61 -5.88 3.52
CA PHE A 193 -12.04 -4.73 2.72
C PHE A 193 -12.67 -5.17 1.41
N LYS A 194 -13.68 -4.43 0.94
CA LYS A 194 -14.28 -4.60 -0.40
C LYS A 194 -13.27 -4.16 -1.46
N THR A 195 -12.58 -5.11 -2.04
CA THR A 195 -11.58 -4.89 -3.10
C THR A 195 -11.69 -5.98 -4.14
N PRO A 196 -11.17 -5.81 -5.37
CA PRO A 196 -11.17 -6.87 -6.37
C PRO A 196 -10.52 -8.18 -5.91
N ILE A 197 -9.65 -8.14 -4.91
CA ILE A 197 -9.08 -9.32 -4.26
C ILE A 197 -10.17 -10.11 -3.53
N ALA A 198 -11.17 -9.45 -2.96
CA ALA A 198 -12.27 -10.06 -2.20
C ALA A 198 -13.44 -10.51 -3.09
N ASP A 199 -13.53 -10.04 -4.34
CA ASP A 199 -14.67 -10.34 -5.24
C ASP A 199 -14.82 -11.85 -5.57
N HIS A 200 -13.76 -12.61 -5.35
CA HIS A 200 -13.75 -14.07 -5.59
C HIS A 200 -14.09 -14.90 -4.34
N ILE A 201 -14.38 -14.26 -3.21
CA ILE A 201 -14.72 -14.96 -1.97
C ILE A 201 -16.23 -15.33 -2.04
N PRO A 202 -16.57 -16.63 -1.89
CA PRO A 202 -17.98 -17.04 -1.85
C PRO A 202 -18.75 -16.36 -0.71
N GLN A 203 -20.03 -16.04 -0.94
CA GLN A 203 -20.86 -15.32 0.04
C GLN A 203 -20.95 -16.05 1.39
N GLU A 204 -21.05 -17.39 1.38
CA GLU A 204 -21.06 -18.20 2.60
C GLU A 204 -19.78 -18.02 3.45
N VAL A 205 -18.64 -17.84 2.79
CA VAL A 205 -17.37 -17.57 3.47
C VAL A 205 -17.37 -16.16 4.05
N ILE A 206 -17.90 -15.17 3.29
CA ILE A 206 -18.08 -13.79 3.76
C ILE A 206 -18.96 -13.77 5.00
N ASP A 207 -20.10 -14.45 4.97
CA ASP A 207 -21.06 -14.52 6.08
C ASP A 207 -20.40 -15.15 7.33
N GLY A 208 -19.58 -16.18 7.14
CA GLY A 208 -18.80 -16.78 8.21
C GLY A 208 -17.69 -15.87 8.77
N MET A 209 -17.18 -14.93 7.97
CA MET A 209 -16.24 -13.90 8.42
C MET A 209 -16.94 -12.77 9.20
N LEU A 210 -18.23 -12.51 8.90
CA LEU A 210 -19.05 -11.45 9.48
C LEU A 210 -19.95 -11.94 10.64
N ASP A 211 -19.55 -12.94 11.37
CA ASP A 211 -20.35 -13.59 12.43
C ASP A 211 -20.38 -12.84 13.78
N GLY A 212 -20.25 -11.52 13.76
CA GLY A 212 -20.26 -10.68 14.96
C GLY A 212 -18.90 -10.52 15.65
N ARG A 213 -17.82 -10.98 15.04
CA ARG A 213 -16.44 -10.89 15.61
C ARG A 213 -15.77 -9.56 15.35
N MET A 214 -16.43 -8.62 14.69
CA MET A 214 -15.90 -7.30 14.36
C MET A 214 -16.97 -6.22 14.54
N PHE A 215 -16.56 -4.99 14.79
CA PHE A 215 -17.46 -3.85 14.83
C PHE A 215 -16.82 -2.64 14.13
N PRO A 216 -17.49 -2.07 13.11
CA PRO A 216 -18.76 -2.47 12.53
C PRO A 216 -18.68 -3.85 11.86
N ASN A 217 -19.79 -4.63 11.90
CA ASN A 217 -19.85 -5.99 11.36
C ASN A 217 -20.10 -5.97 9.83
N ARG A 218 -19.12 -5.50 9.11
CA ARG A 218 -19.10 -5.41 7.64
C ARG A 218 -17.66 -5.32 7.14
N PHE A 219 -17.44 -5.59 5.86
CA PHE A 219 -16.19 -5.26 5.21
C PHE A 219 -15.97 -3.75 5.23
N GLY A 220 -14.72 -3.36 5.39
CA GLY A 220 -14.28 -1.97 5.24
C GLY A 220 -14.49 -1.49 3.80
N GLU A 221 -14.91 -0.24 3.65
CA GLU A 221 -14.94 0.41 2.35
C GLU A 221 -13.53 0.94 2.01
N PRO A 222 -13.06 0.81 0.75
CA PRO A 222 -11.75 1.30 0.37
C PRO A 222 -11.48 2.77 0.72
N ALA A 223 -12.53 3.59 0.73
CA ALA A 223 -12.43 4.99 1.15
C ALA A 223 -12.01 5.17 2.61
N GLU A 224 -12.28 4.19 3.50
CA GLU A 224 -11.84 4.24 4.90
C GLU A 224 -10.32 4.09 5.02
N PHE A 225 -9.72 3.29 4.14
CA PHE A 225 -8.26 3.19 4.03
C PHE A 225 -7.65 4.50 3.52
N GLY A 226 -8.22 5.08 2.46
CA GLY A 226 -7.75 6.36 1.89
C GLY A 226 -7.83 7.50 2.92
N ARG A 227 -8.91 7.58 3.71
CA ARG A 227 -9.03 8.56 4.81
C ARG A 227 -7.94 8.40 5.85
N LEU A 228 -7.69 7.16 6.31
CA LEU A 228 -6.62 6.93 7.28
C LEU A 228 -5.24 7.30 6.72
N ALA A 229 -4.98 7.06 5.44
CA ALA A 229 -3.73 7.50 4.81
C ALA A 229 -3.58 9.03 4.86
N VAL A 230 -4.64 9.78 4.57
CA VAL A 230 -4.66 11.25 4.68
C VAL A 230 -4.42 11.71 6.14
N ASP A 231 -5.06 11.07 7.11
CA ASP A 231 -4.90 11.40 8.54
C ASP A 231 -3.48 11.13 9.02
N ILE A 232 -2.87 10.01 8.60
CA ILE A 232 -1.45 9.70 8.88
C ILE A 232 -0.52 10.76 8.31
N ILE A 233 -0.76 11.23 7.08
CA ILE A 233 0.07 12.26 6.45
C ILE A 233 -0.01 13.56 7.25
N ARG A 234 -1.20 13.96 7.67
CA ARG A 234 -1.45 15.19 8.43
C ARG A 234 -0.89 15.19 9.85
N ASN A 235 -0.74 14.00 10.45
CA ASN A 235 -0.25 13.87 11.81
C ASN A 235 1.27 13.59 11.85
N PRO A 236 2.15 14.59 12.14
CA PRO A 236 3.59 14.42 12.08
C PRO A 236 4.15 13.51 13.19
N MET A 237 3.38 13.22 14.25
CA MET A 237 3.82 12.34 15.33
C MET A 237 3.72 10.84 14.97
N LEU A 238 3.05 10.51 13.85
CA LEU A 238 2.96 9.14 13.36
C LEU A 238 4.19 8.81 12.50
N ASN A 239 5.08 7.95 13.03
CA ASN A 239 6.27 7.48 12.34
C ASN A 239 6.73 6.12 12.90
N GLY A 240 7.05 5.18 12.03
CA GLY A 240 7.62 3.89 12.38
C GLY A 240 6.61 2.85 12.91
N GLU A 241 5.31 3.07 12.74
CA GLU A 241 4.26 2.24 13.32
C GLU A 241 3.43 1.52 12.26
N VAL A 242 2.88 0.37 12.66
CA VAL A 242 1.91 -0.42 11.90
C VAL A 242 0.53 -0.23 12.51
N ILE A 243 -0.35 0.48 11.82
CA ILE A 243 -1.71 0.74 12.28
C ILE A 243 -2.66 -0.31 11.69
N ARG A 244 -3.32 -1.09 12.55
CA ARG A 244 -4.39 -2.00 12.14
C ARG A 244 -5.64 -1.20 11.82
N LEU A 245 -6.25 -1.50 10.66
CA LEU A 245 -7.54 -0.95 10.23
C LEU A 245 -8.48 -2.12 9.90
N ASP A 246 -9.11 -2.70 10.90
CA ASP A 246 -9.69 -4.04 10.81
C ASP A 246 -10.99 -4.24 11.61
N ALA A 247 -11.59 -3.18 12.13
CA ALA A 247 -12.82 -3.28 12.93
C ALA A 247 -12.72 -4.26 14.13
N GLY A 248 -11.51 -4.52 14.62
CA GLY A 248 -11.25 -5.43 15.73
C GLY A 248 -11.26 -6.92 15.38
N VAL A 249 -11.35 -7.28 14.08
CA VAL A 249 -11.36 -8.70 13.66
C VAL A 249 -10.06 -9.39 14.05
N ARG A 250 -10.19 -10.67 14.40
CA ARG A 250 -9.05 -11.60 14.54
C ARG A 250 -9.29 -12.79 13.63
N LEU A 251 -8.32 -13.05 12.76
CA LEU A 251 -8.46 -14.11 11.78
C LEU A 251 -8.47 -15.47 12.43
N GLN A 252 -9.35 -16.32 11.94
CA GLN A 252 -9.34 -17.74 12.31
C GLN A 252 -8.23 -18.45 11.53
N ALA A 253 -7.73 -19.57 12.07
CA ALA A 253 -6.72 -20.37 11.38
C ALA A 253 -7.20 -20.92 10.02
N ARG A 254 -8.52 -21.06 9.86
CA ARG A 254 -9.22 -21.49 8.62
C ARG A 254 -10.39 -20.58 8.34
#